data_2b4fb274c66b7dcf61c9a37ba507aebf
#
_entry.id   2b4fb274c66b7dcf61c9a37ba507aebf
#
_cell.length_a   1.000
_cell.length_b   1.000
_cell.length_c   1.000
_cell.angle_alpha   90.00
_cell.angle_beta   90.00
_cell.angle_gamma   90.00
#
_symmetry.space_group_name_H-M   'P 1'
#
loop_
_entity.id
_entity.type
_entity.pdbx_description
1 polymer ?
#
loop_
_entity_poly.entity_id
_entity_poly.type
_entity_poly.pdbx_seq_one_letter_code
_entity_poly.pdbx_strand_id
1 'polypeptide(L)'
;LIAYKKEVYDVKKLLPEENLFLQVFLNDGTNYLEDKAITNHIIGQNVKLNIPIEFTQYVSEIRLDPLNVSCVLQNLKVQIVTKDNNEYEIEHYRHNAIITKDHDFIFASEDPQIIFENQWENNVREVKIAFRIREAGLQDNPILSALSELKCHMNKVENELEYIKGTKVYKTLLERKVDKVLGENE
;
A
#
# COMPACT_ATOMS: atom_id res chain seq x y z
N LEU A 1 36.85 -6.80 20.04
CA LEU A 1 35.88 -7.54 19.20
C LEU A 1 34.57 -7.67 19.98
N ILE A 2 33.62 -6.77 19.72
CA ILE A 2 32.28 -6.84 20.30
C ILE A 2 31.52 -7.84 19.42
N ALA A 3 31.23 -9.02 19.95
CA ALA A 3 30.40 -9.99 19.29
C ALA A 3 28.95 -9.47 19.26
N TYR A 4 28.48 -9.06 18.10
CA TYR A 4 27.05 -8.83 17.88
C TYR A 4 26.33 -10.16 18.03
N LYS A 5 25.67 -10.36 19.16
CA LYS A 5 24.70 -11.43 19.32
C LYS A 5 23.54 -11.12 18.38
N LYS A 6 23.46 -11.86 17.29
CA LYS A 6 22.29 -11.87 16.41
C LYS A 6 21.16 -12.53 17.20
N GLU A 7 20.38 -11.73 17.92
CA GLU A 7 19.13 -12.21 18.50
C GLU A 7 18.22 -12.55 17.32
N VAL A 8 18.10 -13.84 17.06
CA VAL A 8 17.05 -14.38 16.21
C VAL A 8 15.77 -14.21 17.02
N TYR A 9 15.07 -13.11 16.83
CA TYR A 9 13.72 -12.96 17.37
C TYR A 9 12.85 -14.03 16.75
N ASP A 10 12.43 -14.97 17.58
CA ASP A 10 11.52 -16.04 17.18
C ASP A 10 10.14 -15.39 17.01
N VAL A 11 9.74 -15.15 15.77
CA VAL A 11 8.51 -14.43 15.42
C VAL A 11 7.25 -15.13 15.93
N LYS A 12 7.32 -16.40 16.33
CA LYS A 12 6.25 -17.09 17.07
C LYS A 12 5.81 -16.38 18.35
N LYS A 13 6.64 -15.46 18.88
CA LYS A 13 6.35 -14.69 20.10
C LYS A 13 5.69 -13.32 19.83
N LEU A 14 5.65 -12.86 18.57
CA LEU A 14 5.18 -11.53 18.18
C LEU A 14 3.83 -11.51 17.47
N LEU A 15 3.30 -12.66 17.11
CA LEU A 15 1.94 -12.75 16.60
C LEU A 15 1.03 -13.08 17.78
N PRO A 16 0.12 -12.20 18.21
CA PRO A 16 -0.96 -12.61 19.10
C PRO A 16 -1.66 -13.81 18.44
N GLU A 17 -1.83 -14.91 19.19
CA GLU A 17 -2.42 -16.16 18.67
C GLU A 17 -3.86 -15.98 18.19
N GLU A 18 -4.44 -14.78 18.30
CA GLU A 18 -5.84 -14.49 18.09
C GLU A 18 -6.05 -13.78 16.74
N ASN A 19 -6.55 -14.57 15.76
CA ASN A 19 -7.30 -14.09 14.61
C ASN A 19 -6.63 -13.07 13.67
N LEU A 20 -5.35 -13.27 13.33
CA LEU A 20 -4.77 -12.54 12.22
C LEU A 20 -5.36 -13.05 10.90
N PHE A 21 -5.90 -12.14 10.13
CA PHE A 21 -6.44 -12.45 8.81
C PHE A 21 -6.05 -11.37 7.81
N LEU A 22 -6.03 -11.76 6.56
CA LEU A 22 -5.98 -10.84 5.44
C LEU A 22 -7.33 -10.85 4.71
N GLN A 23 -7.59 -9.76 4.00
CA GLN A 23 -8.75 -9.65 3.12
C GLN A 23 -8.33 -9.20 1.73
N VAL A 24 -8.99 -9.75 0.72
CA VAL A 24 -8.85 -9.30 -0.66
C VAL A 24 -10.22 -8.95 -1.20
N PHE A 25 -10.35 -7.74 -1.70
CA PHE A 25 -11.57 -7.23 -2.31
C PHE A 25 -11.36 -7.09 -3.81
N LEU A 26 -12.27 -7.66 -4.57
CA LEU A 26 -12.33 -7.53 -6.01
C LEU A 26 -13.43 -6.52 -6.36
N ASN A 27 -13.03 -5.30 -6.69
CA ASN A 27 -13.97 -4.22 -6.99
C ASN A 27 -14.38 -4.26 -8.47
N ASP A 28 -15.67 -4.17 -8.74
CA ASP A 28 -16.28 -4.11 -10.08
C ASP A 28 -16.51 -2.67 -10.59
N GLY A 29 -15.96 -1.68 -9.88
CA GLY A 29 -16.16 -0.26 -10.17
C GLY A 29 -17.26 0.41 -9.33
N THR A 30 -17.86 -0.32 -8.39
CA THR A 30 -18.86 0.24 -7.46
C THR A 30 -18.24 0.58 -6.11
N ASN A 31 -18.29 -0.34 -5.16
CA ASN A 31 -17.76 -0.15 -3.82
C ASN A 31 -17.12 -1.44 -3.31
N TYR A 32 -16.23 -1.32 -2.33
CA TYR A 32 -15.72 -2.45 -1.56
C TYR A 32 -16.79 -2.90 -0.56
N LEU A 33 -17.26 -4.14 -0.68
CA LEU A 33 -18.26 -4.72 0.20
C LEU A 33 -17.62 -5.80 1.07
N GLU A 34 -17.75 -5.69 2.38
CA GLU A 34 -17.17 -6.62 3.35
C GLU A 34 -17.69 -8.05 3.19
N ASP A 35 -18.96 -8.21 2.82
CA ASP A 35 -19.59 -9.52 2.58
C ASP A 35 -19.06 -10.23 1.31
N LYS A 36 -18.35 -9.49 0.44
CA LYS A 36 -17.69 -10.03 -0.75
C LYS A 36 -16.18 -10.17 -0.61
N ALA A 37 -15.63 -9.84 0.56
CA ALA A 37 -14.21 -9.97 0.82
C ALA A 37 -13.79 -11.45 0.87
N ILE A 38 -12.67 -11.75 0.22
CA ILE A 38 -12.01 -13.05 0.34
C ILE A 38 -11.11 -12.99 1.57
N THR A 39 -11.58 -13.60 2.67
CA THR A 39 -10.87 -13.58 3.96
C THR A 39 -10.08 -14.86 4.15
N ASN A 40 -8.80 -14.73 4.52
CA ASN A 40 -7.92 -15.85 4.82
C ASN A 40 -7.21 -15.64 6.15
N HIS A 41 -7.30 -16.64 7.03
CA HIS A 41 -6.54 -16.65 8.29
C HIS A 41 -5.06 -16.87 8.02
N ILE A 42 -4.22 -16.11 8.73
CA ILE A 42 -2.76 -16.18 8.58
C ILE A 42 -2.19 -17.25 9.49
N ILE A 43 -1.48 -18.20 8.87
CA ILE A 43 -0.74 -19.25 9.55
C ILE A 43 0.74 -19.13 9.18
N GLY A 44 1.50 -18.36 9.96
CA GLY A 44 2.94 -18.17 9.74
C GLY A 44 3.28 -16.90 8.93
N GLN A 45 4.56 -16.74 8.61
CA GLN A 45 5.09 -15.49 8.05
C GLN A 45 4.97 -15.37 6.54
N ASN A 46 5.01 -16.47 5.83
CA ASN A 46 4.98 -16.43 4.36
C ASN A 46 3.56 -16.67 3.87
N VAL A 47 3.01 -15.69 3.19
CA VAL A 47 1.68 -15.72 2.62
C VAL A 47 1.78 -15.94 1.13
N LYS A 48 0.98 -16.88 0.62
CA LYS A 48 0.79 -17.11 -0.82
C LYS A 48 -0.69 -17.39 -1.05
N LEU A 49 -1.30 -16.62 -1.92
CA LEU A 49 -2.69 -16.76 -2.31
C LEU A 49 -2.79 -16.85 -3.82
N ASN A 50 -3.67 -17.74 -4.27
CA ASN A 50 -4.13 -17.81 -5.64
C ASN A 50 -5.64 -17.63 -5.64
N ILE A 51 -6.11 -16.56 -6.24
CA ILE A 51 -7.51 -16.16 -6.26
C ILE A 51 -8.03 -16.34 -7.69
N PRO A 52 -8.83 -17.36 -7.96
CA PRO A 52 -9.47 -17.52 -9.26
C PRO A 52 -10.53 -16.44 -9.46
N ILE A 53 -10.60 -15.88 -10.66
CA ILE A 53 -11.60 -14.91 -11.06
C ILE A 53 -12.60 -15.61 -11.99
N GLU A 54 -13.88 -15.51 -11.69
CA GLU A 54 -14.93 -16.06 -12.53
C GLU A 54 -14.90 -15.42 -13.93
N PHE A 55 -15.18 -16.20 -14.96
CA PHE A 55 -15.06 -15.76 -16.35
C PHE A 55 -15.88 -14.51 -16.70
N THR A 56 -17.02 -14.33 -16.04
CA THR A 56 -17.95 -13.20 -16.22
C THR A 56 -17.67 -12.03 -15.27
N GLN A 57 -16.79 -12.21 -14.31
CA GLN A 57 -16.50 -11.18 -13.30
C GLN A 57 -15.63 -10.09 -13.90
N TYR A 58 -16.07 -8.84 -13.77
CA TYR A 58 -15.30 -7.66 -14.03
C TYR A 58 -14.54 -7.24 -12.78
N VAL A 59 -13.25 -6.94 -12.91
CA VAL A 59 -12.42 -6.46 -11.81
C VAL A 59 -11.73 -5.18 -12.24
N SER A 60 -12.16 -4.04 -11.69
CA SER A 60 -11.57 -2.72 -11.95
C SER A 60 -10.41 -2.40 -11.03
N GLU A 61 -10.48 -2.87 -9.79
CA GLU A 61 -9.45 -2.69 -8.77
C GLU A 61 -9.37 -3.92 -7.88
N ILE A 62 -8.19 -4.15 -7.32
CA ILE A 62 -7.97 -5.14 -6.27
C ILE A 62 -7.47 -4.40 -5.04
N ARG A 63 -8.17 -4.52 -3.90
CA ARG A 63 -7.67 -4.04 -2.62
C ARG A 63 -7.20 -5.24 -1.80
N LEU A 64 -5.99 -5.16 -1.31
CA LEU A 64 -5.40 -6.08 -0.35
C LEU A 64 -5.30 -5.39 1.00
N ASP A 65 -5.96 -5.94 2.01
CA ASP A 65 -5.76 -5.63 3.41
C ASP A 65 -4.91 -6.76 3.99
N PRO A 66 -3.58 -6.57 4.07
CA PRO A 66 -2.65 -7.68 4.30
C PRO A 66 -2.73 -8.27 5.71
N LEU A 67 -3.22 -7.47 6.66
CA LEU A 67 -3.52 -7.87 8.03
C LEU A 67 -4.61 -6.94 8.61
N ASN A 68 -5.26 -7.40 9.65
CA ASN A 68 -6.20 -6.63 10.47
C ASN A 68 -5.52 -5.88 11.64
N VAL A 69 -4.22 -5.65 11.55
CA VAL A 69 -3.40 -4.93 12.53
C VAL A 69 -2.23 -4.25 11.82
N SER A 70 -1.61 -3.27 12.48
CA SER A 70 -0.36 -2.66 12.02
C SER A 70 0.72 -3.71 11.76
N CYS A 71 1.49 -3.56 10.67
CA CYS A 71 2.43 -4.62 10.27
C CYS A 71 3.61 -4.11 9.44
N VAL A 72 4.63 -4.97 9.35
CA VAL A 72 5.74 -4.86 8.40
C VAL A 72 5.64 -6.00 7.41
N LEU A 73 5.47 -5.66 6.14
CA LEU A 73 5.50 -6.60 5.03
C LEU A 73 6.81 -6.50 4.27
N GLN A 74 7.25 -7.63 3.75
CA GLN A 74 8.43 -7.71 2.88
C GLN A 74 8.13 -8.50 1.61
N ASN A 75 8.80 -8.12 0.54
CA ASN A 75 8.77 -8.80 -0.75
C ASN A 75 7.35 -9.01 -1.30
N LEU A 76 6.50 -7.99 -1.20
CA LEU A 76 5.17 -8.06 -1.79
C LEU A 76 5.28 -8.22 -3.31
N LYS A 77 4.62 -9.25 -3.82
CA LYS A 77 4.45 -9.51 -5.25
C LYS A 77 3.00 -9.78 -5.55
N VAL A 78 2.47 -9.09 -6.53
CA VAL A 78 1.12 -9.34 -7.05
C VAL A 78 1.23 -9.57 -8.55
N GLN A 79 0.73 -10.71 -9.00
CA GLN A 79 0.73 -11.12 -10.38
C GLN A 79 -0.69 -11.38 -10.85
N ILE A 80 -0.99 -10.94 -12.05
CA ILE A 80 -2.22 -11.24 -12.76
C ILE A 80 -1.94 -12.31 -13.79
N VAL A 81 -2.74 -13.35 -13.79
CA VAL A 81 -2.76 -14.35 -14.86
C VAL A 81 -3.98 -14.09 -15.73
N THR A 82 -3.76 -13.85 -17.02
CA THR A 82 -4.84 -13.61 -17.96
C THR A 82 -5.48 -14.90 -18.45
N LYS A 83 -6.64 -14.78 -19.12
CA LYS A 83 -7.34 -15.90 -19.77
C LYS A 83 -6.48 -16.57 -20.85
N ASP A 84 -5.55 -15.82 -21.45
CA ASP A 84 -4.59 -16.32 -22.46
C ASP A 84 -3.31 -16.90 -21.83
N ASN A 85 -3.30 -17.10 -20.50
CA ASN A 85 -2.17 -17.61 -19.71
C ASN A 85 -0.90 -16.73 -19.69
N ASN A 86 -1.01 -15.45 -20.01
CA ASN A 86 0.08 -14.52 -19.78
C ASN A 86 0.12 -14.11 -18.32
N GLU A 87 1.31 -13.89 -17.76
CA GLU A 87 1.53 -13.42 -16.39
C GLU A 87 2.14 -12.02 -16.42
N TYR A 88 1.57 -11.12 -15.62
CA TYR A 88 2.04 -9.75 -15.47
C TYR A 88 2.21 -9.43 -13.98
N GLU A 89 3.35 -8.88 -13.61
CA GLU A 89 3.56 -8.32 -12.26
C GLU A 89 2.96 -6.91 -12.23
N ILE A 90 2.24 -6.59 -11.14
CA ILE A 90 1.66 -5.26 -10.93
C ILE A 90 2.69 -4.40 -10.21
N GLU A 91 3.11 -3.31 -10.84
CA GLU A 91 4.11 -2.39 -10.30
C GLU A 91 3.50 -1.11 -9.71
N HIS A 92 2.28 -0.75 -10.13
CA HIS A 92 1.61 0.49 -9.69
C HIS A 92 0.47 0.21 -8.73
N TYR A 93 0.55 0.81 -7.56
CA TYR A 93 -0.45 0.67 -6.49
C TYR A 93 -0.47 1.90 -5.57
N ARG A 94 -1.63 2.15 -4.96
CA ARG A 94 -1.80 3.11 -3.86
C ARG A 94 -1.79 2.36 -2.53
N HIS A 95 -1.37 3.00 -1.45
CA HIS A 95 -1.31 2.39 -0.13
C HIS A 95 -1.32 3.43 0.99
N ASN A 96 -1.69 3.02 2.21
CA ASN A 96 -1.61 3.84 3.42
C ASN A 96 -0.38 3.52 4.30
N ALA A 97 0.61 2.78 3.80
CA ALA A 97 1.87 2.56 4.50
C ALA A 97 2.59 3.89 4.80
N ILE A 98 3.19 4.00 5.99
CA ILE A 98 3.97 5.18 6.40
C ILE A 98 5.35 5.22 5.76
N ILE A 99 5.95 4.06 5.53
CA ILE A 99 7.24 3.89 4.86
C ILE A 99 7.12 2.79 3.81
N THR A 100 7.71 3.04 2.64
CA THR A 100 7.90 2.02 1.60
C THR A 100 9.33 2.07 1.10
N LYS A 101 9.86 0.90 0.82
CA LYS A 101 11.14 0.76 0.12
C LYS A 101 11.09 -0.50 -0.73
N ASP A 102 11.27 -0.33 -2.03
CA ASP A 102 11.12 -1.40 -3.02
C ASP A 102 9.73 -2.06 -2.88
N HIS A 103 9.66 -3.32 -2.44
CA HIS A 103 8.44 -4.08 -2.20
C HIS A 103 8.20 -4.34 -0.69
N ASP A 104 8.81 -3.54 0.17
CA ASP A 104 8.64 -3.60 1.62
C ASP A 104 7.77 -2.44 2.12
N PHE A 105 6.89 -2.70 3.09
CA PHE A 105 5.91 -1.75 3.60
C PHE A 105 5.87 -1.76 5.12
N ILE A 106 5.76 -0.58 5.73
CA ILE A 106 5.50 -0.42 7.15
C ILE A 106 4.14 0.28 7.31
N PHE A 107 3.19 -0.42 7.89
CA PHE A 107 1.86 0.10 8.21
C PHE A 107 1.76 0.34 9.72
N ALA A 108 1.49 1.58 10.11
CA ALA A 108 1.17 1.93 11.49
C ALA A 108 -0.34 1.88 11.78
N SER A 109 -1.18 1.86 10.74
CA SER A 109 -2.62 1.74 10.86
C SER A 109 -3.04 0.33 11.26
N GLU A 110 -4.13 0.21 12.00
CA GLU A 110 -4.83 -1.06 12.25
C GLU A 110 -5.62 -1.55 11.01
N ASP A 111 -5.73 -0.70 10.00
CA ASP A 111 -6.36 -0.98 8.71
C ASP A 111 -5.34 -0.75 7.58
N PRO A 112 -4.33 -1.62 7.40
CA PRO A 112 -3.35 -1.55 6.34
C PRO A 112 -3.99 -1.86 5.00
N GLN A 113 -3.77 -1.01 3.99
CA GLN A 113 -4.41 -1.15 2.67
C GLN A 113 -3.41 -0.93 1.55
N ILE A 114 -3.52 -1.79 0.51
CA ILE A 114 -2.83 -1.64 -0.77
C ILE A 114 -3.86 -1.82 -1.89
N ILE A 115 -3.96 -0.86 -2.79
CA ILE A 115 -4.94 -0.84 -3.86
C ILE A 115 -4.21 -0.89 -5.20
N PHE A 116 -4.48 -1.92 -5.98
CA PHE A 116 -3.96 -2.14 -7.32
C PHE A 116 -5.03 -1.71 -8.33
N GLU A 117 -4.71 -0.71 -9.14
CA GLU A 117 -5.60 -0.18 -10.17
C GLU A 117 -5.50 -1.03 -11.45
N ASN A 118 -6.61 -1.09 -12.17
CA ASN A 118 -6.72 -1.91 -13.37
C ASN A 118 -5.71 -1.54 -14.45
N GLN A 119 -4.80 -2.46 -14.74
CA GLN A 119 -3.86 -2.41 -15.85
C GLN A 119 -4.04 -3.64 -16.79
N TRP A 120 -5.12 -4.41 -16.63
CA TRP A 120 -5.30 -5.76 -17.21
C TRP A 120 -6.52 -5.95 -18.11
N GLU A 121 -7.23 -4.88 -18.51
CA GLU A 121 -8.30 -4.88 -19.54
C GLU A 121 -9.33 -6.01 -19.44
N ASN A 122 -9.83 -6.38 -18.26
CA ASN A 122 -10.86 -7.43 -18.06
C ASN A 122 -10.50 -8.86 -18.50
N ASN A 123 -9.24 -9.14 -18.71
CA ASN A 123 -8.78 -10.45 -19.16
C ASN A 123 -8.19 -11.29 -18.01
N VAL A 124 -8.61 -11.02 -16.76
CA VAL A 124 -8.08 -11.72 -15.58
C VAL A 124 -8.73 -13.10 -15.44
N ARG A 125 -7.91 -14.10 -15.19
CA ARG A 125 -8.30 -15.46 -14.81
C ARG A 125 -7.96 -15.74 -13.35
N GLU A 126 -6.82 -15.24 -12.86
CA GLU A 126 -6.31 -15.51 -11.54
C GLU A 126 -5.48 -14.32 -11.04
N VAL A 127 -5.56 -14.04 -9.75
CA VAL A 127 -4.68 -13.12 -9.05
C VAL A 127 -3.81 -13.92 -8.09
N LYS A 128 -2.49 -13.76 -8.22
CA LYS A 128 -1.51 -14.40 -7.32
C LYS A 128 -0.91 -13.33 -6.42
N ILE A 129 -0.97 -13.52 -5.11
CA ILE A 129 -0.42 -12.60 -4.11
C ILE A 129 0.58 -13.36 -3.26
N ALA A 130 1.79 -12.83 -3.10
CA ALA A 130 2.80 -13.38 -2.22
C ALA A 130 3.50 -12.27 -1.44
N PHE A 131 3.70 -12.47 -0.14
CA PHE A 131 4.48 -11.57 0.72
C PHE A 131 4.95 -12.28 1.97
N ARG A 132 5.85 -11.65 2.71
CA ARG A 132 6.29 -12.09 4.03
C ARG A 132 5.88 -11.08 5.09
N ILE A 133 5.27 -11.55 6.16
CA ILE A 133 5.03 -10.77 7.37
C ILE A 133 6.28 -10.83 8.22
N ARG A 134 6.91 -9.69 8.47
CA ARG A 134 8.07 -9.59 9.34
C ARG A 134 7.64 -9.36 10.80
N GLU A 135 6.70 -8.43 10.99
CA GLU A 135 6.19 -8.02 12.29
C GLU A 135 4.70 -7.70 12.17
N ALA A 136 3.94 -7.87 13.24
CA ALA A 136 2.52 -7.53 13.33
C ALA A 136 2.17 -7.01 14.74
N GLY A 137 1.11 -6.21 14.86
CA GLY A 137 0.66 -5.67 16.15
C GLY A 137 1.59 -4.57 16.67
N LEU A 138 1.95 -3.59 15.83
CA LEU A 138 2.91 -2.53 16.14
C LEU A 138 2.25 -1.25 16.68
N GLN A 139 0.95 -1.28 16.99
CA GLN A 139 0.17 -0.12 17.40
C GLN A 139 0.73 0.58 18.64
N ASP A 140 1.38 -0.16 19.54
CA ASP A 140 1.99 0.38 20.76
C ASP A 140 3.44 0.86 20.57
N ASN A 141 3.96 0.83 19.34
CA ASN A 141 5.30 1.28 19.06
C ASN A 141 5.37 2.82 18.98
N PRO A 142 6.01 3.51 19.95
CA PRO A 142 6.00 4.97 20.00
C PRO A 142 6.71 5.62 18.81
N ILE A 143 7.68 4.95 18.20
CA ILE A 143 8.38 5.45 17.02
C ILE A 143 7.44 5.44 15.81
N LEU A 144 6.67 4.37 15.63
CA LEU A 144 5.73 4.28 14.51
C LEU A 144 4.58 5.26 14.67
N SER A 145 4.10 5.47 15.90
CA SER A 145 3.10 6.51 16.19
C SER A 145 3.63 7.90 15.82
N ALA A 146 4.82 8.27 16.26
CA ALA A 146 5.44 9.55 15.95
C ALA A 146 5.69 9.73 14.43
N LEU A 147 6.11 8.69 13.72
CA LEU A 147 6.29 8.71 12.26
C LEU A 147 4.95 8.88 11.53
N SER A 148 3.90 8.24 12.01
CA SER A 148 2.54 8.37 11.45
C SER A 148 2.02 9.80 11.60
N GLU A 149 2.19 10.40 12.78
CA GLU A 149 1.83 11.80 13.04
C GLU A 149 2.62 12.76 12.13
N LEU A 150 3.93 12.54 12.00
CA LEU A 150 4.78 13.36 11.14
C LEU A 150 4.35 13.28 9.69
N LYS A 151 4.05 12.08 9.19
CA LYS A 151 3.54 11.89 7.82
C LYS A 151 2.20 12.59 7.62
N CYS A 152 1.29 12.51 8.58
CA CYS A 152 0.02 13.22 8.54
C CYS A 152 0.22 14.75 8.43
N HIS A 153 1.14 15.32 9.21
CA HIS A 153 1.49 16.73 9.12
C HIS A 153 2.11 17.10 7.79
N MET A 154 3.04 16.29 7.27
CA MET A 154 3.64 16.52 5.95
C MET A 154 2.59 16.55 4.83
N ASN A 155 1.69 15.58 4.78
CA ASN A 155 0.60 15.53 3.80
C ASN A 155 -0.30 16.78 3.89
N LYS A 156 -0.58 17.26 5.12
CA LYS A 156 -1.35 18.49 5.30
C LYS A 156 -0.64 19.71 4.73
N VAL A 157 0.65 19.86 5.01
CA VAL A 157 1.47 20.96 4.47
C VAL A 157 1.57 20.89 2.95
N GLU A 158 1.74 19.71 2.38
CA GLU A 158 1.76 19.51 0.92
C GLU A 158 0.42 19.93 0.29
N ASN A 159 -0.71 19.52 0.86
CA ASN A 159 -2.03 19.92 0.37
C ASN A 159 -2.25 21.44 0.46
N GLU A 160 -1.82 22.08 1.57
CA GLU A 160 -1.88 23.53 1.71
C GLU A 160 -0.99 24.24 0.67
N LEU A 161 0.19 23.70 0.40
CA LEU A 161 1.10 24.23 -0.61
C LEU A 161 0.50 24.12 -2.01
N GLU A 162 -0.09 22.99 -2.36
CA GLU A 162 -0.77 22.81 -3.66
C GLU A 162 -1.97 23.74 -3.81
N TYR A 163 -2.74 23.94 -2.73
CA TYR A 163 -3.82 24.92 -2.70
C TYR A 163 -3.28 26.34 -2.98
N ILE A 164 -2.19 26.76 -2.30
CA ILE A 164 -1.56 28.08 -2.51
C ILE A 164 -1.09 28.22 -3.95
N LYS A 165 -0.40 27.24 -4.51
CA LYS A 165 0.06 27.23 -5.90
C LYS A 165 -1.09 27.35 -6.90
N GLY A 166 -2.26 26.80 -6.57
CA GLY A 166 -3.48 26.91 -7.37
C GLY A 166 -4.13 28.29 -7.38
N THR A 167 -3.79 29.15 -6.42
CA THR A 167 -4.44 30.47 -6.27
C THR A 167 -4.05 31.45 -7.37
N LYS A 168 -4.97 32.36 -7.71
CA LYS A 168 -4.69 33.46 -8.67
C LYS A 168 -3.51 34.32 -8.21
N VAL A 169 -3.39 34.57 -6.91
CA VAL A 169 -2.32 35.40 -6.34
C VAL A 169 -0.94 34.80 -6.64
N TYR A 170 -0.77 33.50 -6.41
CA TYR A 170 0.50 32.83 -6.69
C TYR A 170 0.84 32.84 -8.18
N LYS A 171 -0.13 32.54 -9.06
CA LYS A 171 0.05 32.61 -10.51
C LYS A 171 0.46 34.00 -10.99
N THR A 172 -0.23 35.04 -10.50
CA THR A 172 0.12 36.43 -10.83
C THR A 172 1.51 36.85 -10.35
N LEU A 173 1.92 36.36 -9.17
CA LEU A 173 3.26 36.65 -8.64
C LEU A 173 4.36 35.95 -9.45
N LEU A 174 4.10 34.72 -9.93
CA LEU A 174 5.01 33.99 -10.82
C LEU A 174 5.15 34.69 -12.16
N GLU A 175 4.03 35.10 -12.80
CA GLU A 175 4.04 35.82 -14.05
C GLU A 175 4.86 37.12 -13.96
N ARG A 176 4.65 37.92 -12.91
CA ARG A 176 5.44 39.14 -12.67
C ARG A 176 6.92 38.89 -12.46
N LYS A 177 7.27 37.75 -11.83
CA LYS A 177 8.67 37.40 -11.60
C LYS A 177 9.36 36.93 -12.88
N VAL A 178 8.66 36.21 -13.74
CA VAL A 178 9.14 35.78 -15.06
C VAL A 178 9.35 37.01 -15.96
N ASP A 179 8.37 37.91 -16.01
CA ASP A 179 8.46 39.14 -16.82
C ASP A 179 9.66 40.02 -16.39
N LYS A 180 9.90 40.10 -15.08
CA LYS A 180 11.04 40.86 -14.55
C LYS A 180 12.38 40.24 -14.94
N VAL A 181 12.52 38.90 -14.90
CA VAL A 181 13.75 38.19 -15.27
C VAL A 181 14.00 38.23 -16.77
N LEU A 182 12.93 38.20 -17.60
CA LEU A 182 13.04 38.29 -19.06
C LEU A 182 13.28 39.71 -19.53
N GLY A 183 12.74 40.73 -18.83
CA GLY A 183 12.92 42.15 -19.17
C GLY A 183 14.27 42.77 -18.74
N GLU A 184 15.05 42.06 -17.89
CA GLU A 184 16.40 42.51 -17.51
C GLU A 184 17.49 42.02 -18.50
N ASN A 185 17.11 41.30 -19.58
CA ASN A 185 18.02 40.82 -20.62
C ASN A 185 17.88 41.51 -21.96
N GLU A 186 17.15 42.65 -22.04
CA GLU A 186 17.18 43.61 -23.14
C GLU A 186 17.94 44.90 -22.74
#